data_48ade9cc1f5ea7c990ed6405753aac27
#
_entry.id   48ade9cc1f5ea7c990ed6405753aac27
#
_cell.length_a   1.000
_cell.length_b   1.000
_cell.length_c   1.000
_cell.angle_alpha   90.00
_cell.angle_beta   90.00
_cell.angle_gamma   90.00
#
_symmetry.space_group_name_H-M   'P 1'
#
loop_
_entity.id
_entity.type
_entity.pdbx_description
1 polymer ?
#
loop_
_entity_poly.entity_id
_entity_poly.type
_entity_poly.pdbx_seq_one_letter_code
_entity_poly.pdbx_strand_id
1 'polypeptide(L)'
;MARVRAFVSVVLVVRNAAHELEQILADATAAAIETASDYELIVVDNASKDHSVREFKRLTSQDPVANLQVYALTECLDDDMAFWVGIENALGDFVAVIDPWKDHVGFLPNLLDAASQGADFVFAGKVGTGLDTR
;
A
#
# COMPACT_ATOMS: atom_id res chain seq x y z
N MET A 1 -2.79 -1.88 20.52
CA MET A 1 -1.50 -1.30 20.11
C MET A 1 -1.66 0.19 19.91
N ALA A 2 -0.75 0.97 20.44
CA ALA A 2 -0.80 2.41 20.26
C ALA A 2 -0.43 2.78 18.82
N ARG A 3 -1.12 3.78 18.28
CA ARG A 3 -0.78 4.31 16.96
C ARG A 3 0.57 5.01 16.97
N VAL A 4 1.30 4.87 15.89
CA VAL A 4 2.51 5.65 15.66
C VAL A 4 2.11 7.10 15.35
N ARG A 5 2.70 8.06 16.04
CA ARG A 5 2.49 9.48 15.75
C ARG A 5 3.35 9.89 14.57
N ALA A 6 2.88 9.52 13.40
CA ALA A 6 3.58 9.79 12.15
C ALA A 6 2.57 9.74 11.01
N PHE A 7 2.95 10.35 9.91
CA PHE A 7 2.25 10.24 8.65
C PHE A 7 2.86 9.05 7.90
N VAL A 8 2.03 8.06 7.55
CA VAL A 8 2.48 6.84 6.88
C VAL A 8 1.87 6.76 5.49
N SER A 9 2.71 6.52 4.50
CA SER A 9 2.28 6.22 3.14
C SER A 9 2.27 4.70 2.96
N VAL A 10 1.11 4.14 2.61
CA VAL A 10 0.98 2.72 2.29
C VAL A 10 0.91 2.58 0.78
N VAL A 11 1.91 1.94 0.19
CA VAL A 11 2.02 1.74 -1.25
C VAL A 11 1.63 0.32 -1.60
N LEU A 12 0.65 0.19 -2.48
CA LEU A 12 0.14 -1.08 -2.97
C LEU A 12 0.27 -1.11 -4.49
N VAL A 13 0.73 -2.23 -5.04
CA VAL A 13 0.71 -2.45 -6.49
C VAL A 13 -0.32 -3.51 -6.79
N VAL A 14 -1.22 -3.20 -7.72
CA VAL A 14 -2.27 -4.13 -8.14
C VAL A 14 -2.22 -4.31 -9.66
N ARG A 15 -2.69 -5.46 -10.11
CA ARG A 15 -2.87 -5.72 -11.53
C ARG A 15 -3.99 -6.73 -11.71
N ASN A 16 -4.97 -6.38 -12.56
CA ASN A 16 -6.11 -7.23 -12.84
C ASN A 16 -6.85 -7.66 -11.57
N ALA A 17 -7.12 -6.71 -10.70
CA ALA A 17 -7.66 -6.94 -9.36
C ALA A 17 -9.11 -6.46 -9.20
N ALA A 18 -9.87 -6.33 -10.30
CA ALA A 18 -11.21 -5.75 -10.25
C ALA A 18 -12.12 -6.40 -9.20
N HIS A 19 -12.04 -7.72 -9.05
CA HIS A 19 -12.91 -8.44 -8.11
C HIS A 19 -12.45 -8.34 -6.65
N GLU A 20 -11.16 -8.14 -6.42
CA GLU A 20 -10.57 -8.09 -5.07
C GLU A 20 -10.37 -6.67 -4.56
N LEU A 21 -10.56 -5.68 -5.42
CA LEU A 21 -10.15 -4.31 -5.15
C LEU A 21 -10.83 -3.69 -3.94
N GLU A 22 -12.13 -3.90 -3.81
CA GLU A 22 -12.89 -3.37 -2.69
C GLU A 22 -12.35 -3.90 -1.36
N GLN A 23 -12.07 -5.19 -1.30
CA GLN A 23 -11.52 -5.82 -0.10
C GLN A 23 -10.09 -5.37 0.17
N ILE A 24 -9.27 -5.26 -0.87
CA ILE A 24 -7.89 -4.77 -0.73
C ILE A 24 -7.88 -3.37 -0.13
N LEU A 25 -8.71 -2.47 -0.64
CA LEU A 25 -8.78 -1.10 -0.13
C LEU A 25 -9.33 -1.05 1.29
N ALA A 26 -10.34 -1.84 1.60
CA ALA A 26 -10.92 -1.90 2.94
C ALA A 26 -9.90 -2.39 3.97
N ASP A 27 -9.18 -3.46 3.66
CA ASP A 27 -8.18 -4.03 4.55
C ASP A 27 -7.00 -3.06 4.77
N ALA A 28 -6.53 -2.44 3.70
CA ALA A 28 -5.42 -1.48 3.79
C ALA A 28 -5.80 -0.24 4.60
N THR A 29 -7.01 0.26 4.40
CA THR A 29 -7.54 1.41 5.15
C THR A 29 -7.65 1.08 6.64
N ALA A 30 -8.22 -0.07 6.96
CA ALA A 30 -8.37 -0.50 8.36
C ALA A 30 -7.01 -0.63 9.05
N ALA A 31 -6.04 -1.26 8.38
CA ALA A 31 -4.70 -1.42 8.93
C ALA A 31 -4.00 -0.08 9.13
N ALA A 32 -4.14 0.85 8.19
CA ALA A 32 -3.53 2.18 8.29
C ALA A 32 -4.11 2.98 9.45
N ILE A 33 -5.44 2.96 9.60
CA ILE A 33 -6.13 3.68 10.69
C ILE A 33 -5.69 3.15 12.06
N GLU A 34 -5.54 1.84 12.19
CA GLU A 34 -5.12 1.22 13.45
C GLU A 34 -3.66 1.50 13.79
N THR A 35 -2.83 1.76 12.79
CA THR A 35 -1.37 1.78 12.95
C THR A 35 -0.81 3.19 13.09
N ALA A 36 -1.33 4.15 12.35
CA ALA A 36 -0.75 5.50 12.29
C ALA A 36 -1.78 6.57 12.62
N SER A 37 -1.27 7.70 13.15
CA SER A 37 -2.12 8.86 13.45
C SER A 37 -2.61 9.55 12.17
N ASP A 38 -1.85 9.44 11.10
CA ASP A 38 -2.20 9.98 9.80
C ASP A 38 -1.66 9.07 8.70
N TYR A 39 -2.34 9.00 7.57
CA TYR A 39 -1.96 8.07 6.50
C TYR A 39 -2.42 8.56 5.14
N GLU A 40 -1.79 8.02 4.11
CA GLU A 40 -2.28 8.01 2.74
C GLU A 40 -2.15 6.62 2.16
N LEU A 41 -3.05 6.27 1.25
CA LEU A 41 -2.95 5.06 0.45
C LEU A 41 -2.54 5.46 -0.96
N ILE A 42 -1.50 4.84 -1.47
CA ILE A 42 -1.04 5.03 -2.84
C ILE A 42 -1.15 3.70 -3.56
N VAL A 43 -2.06 3.61 -4.50
CA VAL A 43 -2.25 2.40 -5.28
C VAL A 43 -1.72 2.63 -6.68
N VAL A 44 -0.81 1.77 -7.10
CA VAL A 44 -0.29 1.75 -8.46
C VAL A 44 -0.97 0.62 -9.21
N ASP A 45 -1.79 0.96 -10.19
CA ASP A 45 -2.41 -0.01 -11.07
C ASP A 45 -1.45 -0.29 -12.21
N ASN A 46 -0.86 -1.48 -12.20
CA ASN A 46 0.25 -1.85 -13.09
C ASN A 46 -0.30 -2.33 -14.44
N ALA A 47 -0.89 -1.42 -15.19
CA ALA A 47 -1.42 -1.64 -16.53
C ALA A 47 -2.44 -2.79 -16.59
N SER A 48 -3.44 -2.74 -15.73
CA SER A 48 -4.52 -3.73 -15.74
C SER A 48 -5.24 -3.76 -17.09
N LYS A 49 -5.58 -4.97 -17.53
CA LYS A 49 -6.34 -5.20 -18.75
C LYS A 49 -7.82 -5.52 -18.48
N ASP A 50 -8.17 -5.72 -17.22
CA ASP A 50 -9.54 -5.94 -16.78
C ASP A 50 -10.23 -4.61 -16.48
N HIS A 51 -11.29 -4.63 -15.68
CA HIS A 51 -12.06 -3.43 -15.31
C HIS A 51 -11.54 -2.77 -14.01
N SER A 52 -10.29 -2.99 -13.62
CA SER A 52 -9.75 -2.45 -12.36
C SER A 52 -9.87 -0.92 -12.28
N VAL A 53 -9.48 -0.19 -13.32
CA VAL A 53 -9.55 1.28 -13.31
C VAL A 53 -11.01 1.74 -13.21
N ARG A 54 -11.91 1.08 -13.90
CA ARG A 54 -13.36 1.38 -13.81
C ARG A 54 -13.85 1.13 -12.39
N GLU A 55 -13.41 0.05 -11.77
CA GLU A 55 -13.78 -0.30 -10.41
C GLU A 55 -13.28 0.73 -9.40
N PHE A 56 -12.06 1.24 -9.55
CA PHE A 56 -11.56 2.36 -8.74
C PHE A 56 -12.49 3.57 -8.83
N LYS A 57 -12.88 3.94 -10.04
CA LYS A 57 -13.77 5.08 -10.25
C LYS A 57 -15.14 4.85 -9.61
N ARG A 58 -15.68 3.64 -9.72
CA ARG A 58 -16.96 3.29 -9.11
C ARG A 58 -16.89 3.37 -7.59
N LEU A 59 -15.89 2.75 -6.99
CA LEU A 59 -15.74 2.73 -5.53
C LEU A 59 -15.55 4.15 -4.97
N THR A 60 -14.71 4.95 -5.59
CA THR A 60 -14.42 6.30 -5.10
C THR A 60 -15.55 7.28 -5.36
N SER A 61 -16.43 7.04 -6.33
CA SER A 61 -17.57 7.93 -6.60
C SER A 61 -18.75 7.65 -5.68
N GLN A 62 -18.94 6.39 -5.26
CA GLN A 62 -20.05 6.01 -4.37
C GLN A 62 -19.71 6.24 -2.90
N ASP A 63 -18.52 5.90 -2.51
CA ASP A 63 -18.06 6.00 -1.13
C ASP A 63 -16.58 6.37 -1.16
N PRO A 64 -16.26 7.66 -1.15
CA PRO A 64 -14.87 8.09 -1.30
C PRO A 64 -13.98 7.48 -0.24
N VAL A 65 -12.92 6.80 -0.70
CA VAL A 65 -11.88 6.29 0.19
C VAL A 65 -10.99 7.46 0.59
N ALA A 66 -10.90 7.71 1.88
CA ALA A 66 -10.14 8.84 2.39
C ALA A 66 -8.64 8.66 2.08
N ASN A 67 -8.03 9.74 1.64
CA ASN A 67 -6.57 9.81 1.42
C ASN A 67 -6.04 8.80 0.39
N LEU A 68 -6.85 8.47 -0.60
CA LEU A 68 -6.46 7.54 -1.66
C LEU A 68 -5.94 8.29 -2.88
N GLN A 69 -4.80 7.85 -3.39
CA GLN A 69 -4.27 8.24 -4.70
C GLN A 69 -4.09 7.00 -5.55
N VAL A 70 -4.47 7.07 -6.81
CA VAL A 70 -4.34 5.97 -7.76
C VAL A 70 -3.52 6.43 -8.96
N TYR A 71 -2.47 5.68 -9.27
CA TYR A 71 -1.64 5.90 -10.45
C TYR A 71 -1.84 4.72 -11.40
N ALA A 72 -2.54 4.95 -12.50
CA ALA A 72 -2.78 3.93 -13.50
C ALA A 72 -1.69 4.00 -14.56
N LEU A 73 -0.86 2.97 -14.64
CA LEU A 73 0.21 2.88 -15.61
C LEU A 73 -0.32 2.43 -16.96
N THR A 74 0.26 2.95 -18.03
CA THR A 74 -0.10 2.57 -19.39
C THR A 74 0.67 1.37 -19.91
N GLU A 75 1.83 1.09 -19.31
CA GLU A 75 2.67 -0.07 -19.63
C GLU A 75 2.95 -0.86 -18.38
N CYS A 76 2.93 -2.18 -18.49
CA CYS A 76 3.25 -3.06 -17.37
C CYS A 76 4.75 -2.98 -17.07
N LEU A 77 5.06 -2.65 -15.82
CA LEU A 77 6.42 -2.63 -15.30
C LEU A 77 6.64 -3.88 -14.43
N ASP A 78 7.90 -4.23 -14.17
CA ASP A 78 8.14 -5.21 -13.12
C ASP A 78 7.70 -4.65 -11.76
N ASP A 79 7.54 -5.54 -10.79
CA ASP A 79 6.97 -5.16 -9.49
C ASP A 79 7.81 -4.09 -8.79
N ASP A 80 9.13 -4.20 -8.83
CA ASP A 80 10.01 -3.23 -8.17
C ASP A 80 9.85 -1.84 -8.77
N MET A 81 9.79 -1.74 -10.09
CA MET A 81 9.60 -0.46 -10.77
C MET A 81 8.23 0.14 -10.48
N ALA A 82 7.19 -0.71 -10.44
CA ALA A 82 5.84 -0.25 -10.10
C ALA A 82 5.78 0.28 -8.67
N PHE A 83 6.43 -0.39 -7.71
CA PHE A 83 6.52 0.12 -6.33
C PHE A 83 7.22 1.47 -6.28
N TRP A 84 8.28 1.67 -7.07
CA TRP A 84 8.99 2.95 -7.10
C TRP A 84 8.10 4.10 -7.54
N VAL A 85 7.16 3.87 -8.45
CA VAL A 85 6.19 4.90 -8.82
C VAL A 85 5.42 5.38 -7.59
N GLY A 86 4.96 4.46 -6.77
CA GLY A 86 4.28 4.81 -5.53
C GLY A 86 5.20 5.49 -4.52
N ILE A 87 6.39 4.95 -4.33
CA ILE A 87 7.36 5.48 -3.37
C ILE A 87 7.76 6.92 -3.72
N GLU A 88 7.99 7.22 -4.98
CA GLU A 88 8.36 8.57 -5.42
C GLU A 88 7.26 9.60 -5.15
N ASN A 89 6.02 9.17 -5.08
CA ASN A 89 4.87 10.04 -4.82
C ASN A 89 4.42 10.05 -3.36
N ALA A 90 5.10 9.30 -2.50
CA ALA A 90 4.76 9.21 -1.10
C ALA A 90 5.23 10.45 -0.33
N LEU A 91 4.37 10.97 0.52
CA LEU A 91 4.63 12.16 1.32
C LEU A 91 4.82 11.85 2.81
N GLY A 92 4.65 10.59 3.20
CA GLY A 92 4.71 10.18 4.59
C GLY A 92 6.10 10.23 5.18
N ASP A 93 6.15 10.28 6.51
CA ASP A 93 7.41 10.13 7.26
C ASP A 93 7.96 8.72 7.10
N PHE A 94 7.07 7.75 6.96
CA PHE A 94 7.39 6.36 6.67
C PHE A 94 6.63 5.91 5.44
N VAL A 95 7.22 5.03 4.66
CA VAL A 95 6.59 4.43 3.48
C VAL A 95 6.58 2.92 3.67
N ALA A 96 5.40 2.34 3.73
CA ALA A 96 5.21 0.90 3.79
C ALA A 96 4.80 0.39 2.42
N VAL A 97 5.54 -0.58 1.89
CA VAL A 97 5.26 -1.18 0.58
C VAL A 97 4.70 -2.58 0.83
N ILE A 98 3.49 -2.82 0.36
CA ILE A 98 2.78 -4.08 0.60
C ILE A 98 2.28 -4.64 -0.73
N ASP A 99 2.59 -5.92 -0.97
CA ASP A 99 2.01 -6.68 -2.08
C ASP A 99 0.74 -7.35 -1.54
N PRO A 100 -0.46 -6.96 -2.02
CA PRO A 100 -1.71 -7.49 -1.45
C PRO A 100 -1.91 -8.99 -1.63
N TRP A 101 -1.21 -9.61 -2.57
CA TRP A 101 -1.31 -11.05 -2.81
C TRP A 101 -0.29 -11.87 -2.03
N LYS A 102 0.81 -11.25 -1.63
CA LYS A 102 1.92 -11.95 -0.96
C LYS A 102 2.02 -11.61 0.51
N ASP A 103 1.70 -10.37 0.85
CA ASP A 103 1.85 -9.85 2.20
C ASP A 103 0.49 -9.64 2.84
N HIS A 104 0.40 -9.88 4.11
CA HIS A 104 -0.80 -9.56 4.86
C HIS A 104 -0.68 -8.14 5.40
N VAL A 105 -1.70 -7.32 5.22
CA VAL A 105 -1.68 -5.93 5.75
C VAL A 105 -1.53 -5.89 7.28
N GLY A 106 -1.82 -6.98 7.97
CA GLY A 106 -1.55 -7.11 9.40
C GLY A 106 -0.08 -7.00 9.78
N PHE A 107 0.84 -7.11 8.81
CA PHE A 107 2.26 -6.85 9.04
C PHE A 107 2.58 -5.35 9.17
N LEU A 108 1.66 -4.46 8.81
CA LEU A 108 1.91 -3.03 8.85
C LEU A 108 2.40 -2.52 10.20
N PRO A 109 1.81 -2.90 11.35
CA PRO A 109 2.35 -2.50 12.64
C PRO A 109 3.80 -2.93 12.86
N ASN A 110 4.15 -4.15 12.44
CA ASN A 110 5.51 -4.67 12.59
C ASN A 110 6.51 -3.90 11.72
N LEU A 111 6.13 -3.57 10.49
CA LEU A 111 6.97 -2.78 9.59
C LEU A 111 7.23 -1.39 10.18
N LEU A 112 6.22 -0.74 10.71
CA LEU A 112 6.35 0.58 11.30
C LEU A 112 7.15 0.55 12.59
N ASP A 113 7.01 -0.48 13.40
CA ASP A 113 7.80 -0.65 14.60
C ASP A 113 9.30 -0.75 14.26
N ALA A 114 9.63 -1.56 13.25
CA ALA A 114 11.01 -1.68 12.78
C ALA A 114 11.54 -0.34 12.23
N ALA A 115 10.73 0.39 11.47
CA ALA A 115 11.09 1.69 10.93
C ALA A 115 11.32 2.72 12.03
N SER A 116 10.48 2.73 13.06
CA SER A 116 10.62 3.66 14.19
C SER A 116 11.87 3.39 15.03
N GLN A 117 12.45 2.20 14.91
CA GLN A 117 13.71 1.83 15.58
C GLN A 117 14.94 2.21 14.76
N GLY A 118 14.77 2.96 13.67
CA GLY A 118 15.87 3.53 12.90
C GLY A 118 16.20 2.82 11.60
N ALA A 119 15.37 1.87 11.14
CA ALA A 119 15.56 1.25 9.84
C ALA A 119 15.16 2.22 8.73
N ASP A 120 16.01 2.40 7.71
CA ASP A 120 15.72 3.26 6.58
C ASP A 120 14.68 2.64 5.65
N PHE A 121 14.80 1.33 5.40
CA PHE A 121 13.88 0.57 4.58
C PHE A 121 13.52 -0.74 5.26
N VAL A 122 12.22 -1.05 5.29
CA VAL A 122 11.73 -2.31 5.84
C VAL A 122 10.73 -2.88 4.86
N PHE A 123 10.94 -4.14 4.48
CA PHE A 123 10.05 -4.86 3.59
C PHE A 123 9.51 -6.11 4.28
N ALA A 124 8.26 -6.45 4.02
CA ALA A 124 7.72 -7.74 4.43
C ALA A 124 8.41 -8.83 3.60
N GLY A 125 9.12 -9.72 4.28
CA GLY A 125 9.83 -10.81 3.62
C GLY A 125 9.02 -12.08 3.60
N LYS A 126 9.25 -12.90 2.57
CA LYS A 126 8.52 -14.16 2.40
C LYS A 126 9.18 -15.35 3.08
N VAL A 127 10.47 -15.36 3.21
CA VAL A 127 11.22 -16.56 3.51
C VAL A 127 11.70 -16.53 4.94
N GLY A 128 10.83 -16.91 5.85
CA GLY A 128 11.19 -17.17 7.23
C GLY A 128 11.79 -16.01 8.01
N THR A 129 12.08 -14.92 7.37
CA THR A 129 12.65 -13.73 8.02
C THR A 129 11.59 -12.74 8.46
N GLY A 130 10.42 -12.78 7.84
CA GLY A 130 9.34 -11.84 8.11
C GLY A 130 9.64 -10.41 7.70
N LEU A 131 10.79 -9.92 8.03
CA LEU A 131 11.22 -8.56 7.71
C LEU A 131 12.62 -8.56 7.13
N ASP A 132 12.79 -7.78 6.06
CA ASP A 132 14.10 -7.51 5.49
C ASP A 132 14.39 -6.01 5.68
N THR A 133 15.51 -5.70 6.32
CA THR A 133 15.91 -4.33 6.64
C THR A 133 17.09 -3.92 5.75
N ARG A 134 16.96 -2.78 5.12
CA ARG A 134 18.03 -2.26 4.25
C ARG A 134 18.41 -0.84 4.62
#